data_3de541245c363362a6d37f525f29f5ba
#
_entry.id   3de541245c363362a6d37f525f29f5ba
#
_cell.length_a   1.000
_cell.length_b   1.000
_cell.length_c   1.000
_cell.angle_alpha   90.00
_cell.angle_beta   90.00
_cell.angle_gamma   90.00
#
_symmetry.space_group_name_H-M   'P 1'
#
loop_
_entity.id
_entity.type
_entity.pdbx_description
1 polymer ?
#
loop_
_entity_poly.entity_id
_entity_poly.type
_entity_poly.pdbx_seq_one_letter_code
_entity_poly.pdbx_strand_id
1 'polypeptide(L)'
;MTSFEVMAADARAAADRRASRVPLARLRESSRLVPGAISALPSLRTDDRAVTVIAEVKRSTATFADLSGVGDPGMLACFYAAGGPASVSVVTGPSSTRGSLKDLDAVRAAVDLPVLANDLVVTPYQVHEARAHGADLLMLDARLEPLVLE
;
A
#
# COMPACT_ATOMS: atom_id res chain seq x y z
N MET A 1 22.41 -4.18 14.91
CA MET A 1 21.29 -4.07 13.93
C MET A 1 20.82 -2.63 13.89
N THR A 2 20.75 -2.04 12.72
CA THR A 2 20.17 -0.71 12.54
C THR A 2 18.65 -0.75 12.75
N SER A 3 18.02 0.38 13.02
CA SER A 3 16.54 0.47 13.14
C SER A 3 15.85 -0.07 11.87
N PHE A 4 16.46 0.14 10.70
CA PHE A 4 15.93 -0.34 9.42
C PHE A 4 15.98 -1.88 9.30
N GLU A 5 17.10 -2.50 9.72
CA GLU A 5 17.22 -3.97 9.69
C GLU A 5 16.20 -4.65 10.61
N VAL A 6 15.91 -4.05 11.76
CA VAL A 6 14.87 -4.54 12.67
C VAL A 6 13.50 -4.45 11.99
N MET A 7 13.17 -3.31 11.38
CA MET A 7 11.89 -3.12 10.68
C MET A 7 11.74 -4.10 9.49
N ALA A 8 12.82 -4.33 8.74
CA ALA A 8 12.79 -5.28 7.62
C ALA A 8 12.61 -6.74 8.10
N ALA A 9 13.25 -7.11 9.21
CA ALA A 9 13.07 -8.43 9.82
C ALA A 9 11.62 -8.63 10.33
N ASP A 10 11.03 -7.62 10.96
CA ASP A 10 9.64 -7.66 11.44
C ASP A 10 8.65 -7.75 10.26
N ALA A 11 8.89 -6.99 9.19
CA ALA A 11 8.07 -7.04 7.98
C ALA A 11 8.13 -8.44 7.33
N ARG A 12 9.33 -9.04 7.24
CA ARG A 12 9.52 -10.40 6.74
C ARG A 12 8.78 -11.42 7.60
N ALA A 13 8.97 -11.40 8.91
CA ALA A 13 8.29 -12.30 9.82
C ALA A 13 6.75 -12.16 9.73
N ALA A 14 6.25 -10.96 9.53
CA ALA A 14 4.83 -10.73 9.32
C ALA A 14 4.34 -11.31 7.98
N ALA A 15 5.09 -11.15 6.89
CA ALA A 15 4.79 -11.73 5.59
C ALA A 15 4.80 -13.27 5.66
N ASP A 16 5.80 -13.88 6.32
CA ASP A 16 5.90 -15.34 6.48
C ASP A 16 4.70 -15.91 7.25
N ARG A 17 4.25 -15.21 8.32
CA ARG A 17 3.03 -15.60 9.04
C ARG A 17 1.77 -15.55 8.18
N ARG A 18 1.67 -14.60 7.25
CA ARG A 18 0.54 -14.51 6.31
C ARG A 18 0.68 -15.59 5.23
N ALA A 19 1.88 -15.83 4.71
CA ALA A 19 2.17 -16.87 3.72
C ALA A 19 1.86 -18.29 4.23
N SER A 20 2.02 -18.55 5.53
CA SER A 20 1.64 -19.84 6.13
C SER A 20 0.12 -20.08 6.15
N ARG A 21 -0.68 -19.01 6.09
CA ARG A 21 -2.15 -19.08 6.06
C ARG A 21 -2.71 -19.04 4.64
N VAL A 22 -2.13 -18.19 3.80
CA VAL A 22 -2.50 -18.04 2.39
C VAL A 22 -1.24 -18.23 1.54
N PRO A 23 -1.06 -19.42 0.92
CA PRO A 23 0.12 -19.70 0.10
C PRO A 23 0.24 -18.77 -1.10
N LEU A 24 1.47 -18.48 -1.53
CA LEU A 24 1.77 -17.62 -2.68
C LEU A 24 1.01 -18.03 -3.96
N ALA A 25 0.84 -19.34 -4.18
CA ALA A 25 0.09 -19.84 -5.34
C ALA A 25 -1.36 -19.34 -5.36
N ARG A 26 -2.01 -19.28 -4.20
CA ARG A 26 -3.38 -18.72 -4.05
C ARG A 26 -3.40 -17.22 -4.31
N LEU A 27 -2.42 -16.47 -3.82
CA LEU A 27 -2.33 -15.04 -4.10
C LEU A 27 -2.10 -14.75 -5.60
N ARG A 28 -1.25 -15.53 -6.25
CA ARG A 28 -1.04 -15.42 -7.70
C ARG A 28 -2.31 -15.70 -8.51
N GLU A 29 -3.12 -16.66 -8.07
CA GLU A 29 -4.42 -16.93 -8.66
C GLU A 29 -5.38 -15.74 -8.43
N SER A 30 -5.52 -15.29 -7.17
CA SER A 30 -6.38 -14.18 -6.81
C SER A 30 -6.00 -12.88 -7.53
N SER A 31 -4.70 -12.57 -7.62
CA SER A 31 -4.22 -11.36 -8.30
C SER A 31 -4.52 -11.33 -9.80
N ARG A 32 -4.72 -12.48 -10.44
CA ARG A 32 -5.15 -12.56 -11.85
C ARG A 32 -6.64 -12.29 -12.04
N LEU A 33 -7.43 -12.42 -11.00
CA LEU A 33 -8.88 -12.17 -11.02
C LEU A 33 -9.21 -10.70 -10.74
N VAL A 34 -8.27 -9.95 -10.17
CA VAL A 34 -8.43 -8.50 -9.95
C VAL A 34 -8.35 -7.77 -11.30
N PRO A 35 -9.20 -6.75 -11.54
CA PRO A 35 -9.10 -5.91 -12.73
C PRO A 35 -7.69 -5.39 -12.97
N GLY A 36 -7.30 -5.15 -14.21
CA GLY A 36 -5.97 -4.64 -14.56
C GLY A 36 -5.61 -3.40 -13.75
N ALA A 37 -4.32 -3.25 -13.39
CA ALA A 37 -3.87 -2.11 -12.60
C ALA A 37 -4.11 -0.78 -13.32
N ILE A 38 -4.60 0.22 -12.61
CA ILE A 38 -4.78 1.58 -13.11
C ILE A 38 -3.41 2.25 -13.14
N SER A 39 -3.00 2.72 -14.32
CA SER A 39 -1.72 3.42 -14.46
C SER A 39 -1.78 4.81 -13.82
N ALA A 40 -0.86 5.06 -12.88
CA ALA A 40 -0.68 6.40 -12.29
C ALA A 40 0.31 7.27 -13.08
N LEU A 41 1.05 6.70 -14.04
CA LEU A 41 2.09 7.42 -14.77
C LEU A 41 1.60 8.71 -15.46
N PRO A 42 0.42 8.73 -16.13
CA PRO A 42 -0.08 9.96 -16.74
C PRO A 42 -0.32 11.07 -15.73
N SER A 43 -0.81 10.72 -14.53
CA SER A 43 -1.13 11.69 -13.47
C SER A 43 0.07 12.09 -12.62
N LEU A 44 1.13 11.27 -12.60
CA LEU A 44 2.38 11.55 -11.88
C LEU A 44 3.38 12.36 -12.73
N ARG A 45 3.24 12.32 -14.06
CA ARG A 45 4.03 13.14 -14.98
C ARG A 45 3.33 14.47 -15.16
N THR A 46 3.85 15.50 -14.52
CA THR A 46 3.39 16.88 -14.71
C THR A 46 4.39 17.64 -15.56
N ASP A 47 3.92 18.68 -16.23
CA ASP A 47 4.79 19.74 -16.74
C ASP A 47 5.41 20.50 -15.55
N ASP A 48 6.52 21.21 -15.76
CA ASP A 48 7.38 21.80 -14.71
C ASP A 48 6.69 22.81 -13.77
N ARG A 49 5.38 23.01 -13.87
CA ARG A 49 4.62 24.04 -13.13
C ARG A 49 3.52 23.49 -12.24
N ALA A 50 3.19 22.21 -12.34
CA ALA A 50 2.10 21.62 -11.58
C ALA A 50 2.64 20.78 -10.40
N VAL A 51 2.01 20.91 -9.24
CA VAL A 51 2.26 20.03 -8.09
C VAL A 51 1.34 18.86 -8.17
N THR A 52 1.91 17.64 -8.14
CA THR A 52 1.16 16.41 -8.08
C THR A 52 1.03 15.94 -6.63
N VAL A 53 -0.19 15.61 -6.22
CA VAL A 53 -0.48 15.19 -4.85
C VAL A 53 -0.79 13.69 -4.83
N ILE A 54 -0.18 12.96 -3.89
CA ILE A 54 -0.59 11.63 -3.46
C ILE A 54 -1.20 11.79 -2.06
N ALA A 55 -2.49 11.51 -1.92
CA ALA A 55 -3.18 11.61 -0.64
C ALA A 55 -3.05 10.30 0.14
N GLU A 56 -2.69 10.37 1.44
CA GLU A 56 -2.41 9.15 2.23
C GLU A 56 -3.48 8.88 3.29
N VAL A 57 -4.01 7.66 3.28
CA VAL A 57 -4.82 7.07 4.34
C VAL A 57 -3.90 6.35 5.32
N LYS A 58 -3.87 6.81 6.58
CA LYS A 58 -2.97 6.34 7.62
C LYS A 58 -3.64 6.41 8.99
N ARG A 59 -3.44 5.40 9.85
CA ARG A 59 -4.07 5.32 11.18
C ARG A 59 -3.20 5.80 12.33
N SER A 60 -1.91 5.94 12.12
CA SER A 60 -0.98 6.50 13.11
C SER A 60 0.29 7.02 12.45
N THR A 61 0.99 7.93 13.13
CA THR A 61 2.32 8.40 12.75
C THR A 61 3.27 8.29 13.93
N ALA A 62 4.58 8.44 13.71
CA ALA A 62 5.55 8.49 14.79
C ALA A 62 5.30 9.67 15.76
N THR A 63 4.70 10.75 15.27
CA THR A 63 4.42 11.98 16.03
C THR A 63 3.02 11.97 16.63
N PHE A 64 2.04 11.34 15.97
CA PHE A 64 0.67 11.21 16.40
C PHE A 64 0.31 9.72 16.45
N ALA A 65 0.33 9.16 17.66
CA ALA A 65 0.11 7.72 17.87
C ALA A 65 -1.32 7.27 17.52
N ASP A 66 -2.25 8.20 17.40
CA ASP A 66 -3.65 7.89 17.14
C ASP A 66 -4.28 8.87 16.14
N LEU A 67 -4.55 8.36 14.94
CA LEU A 67 -5.38 8.99 13.91
C LEU A 67 -6.71 8.24 13.78
N SER A 68 -7.16 7.56 14.85
CA SER A 68 -8.39 6.75 14.88
C SER A 68 -9.67 7.57 14.71
N GLY A 69 -9.59 8.91 14.76
CA GLY A 69 -10.67 9.79 14.31
C GLY A 69 -11.03 9.64 12.81
N VAL A 70 -10.17 8.98 12.04
CA VAL A 70 -10.49 8.51 10.68
C VAL A 70 -11.30 7.21 10.81
N GLY A 71 -12.62 7.31 10.89
CA GLY A 71 -13.50 6.17 11.06
C GLY A 71 -13.45 5.19 9.88
N ASP A 72 -13.89 5.62 8.71
CA ASP A 72 -13.95 4.81 7.49
C ASP A 72 -12.88 5.24 6.48
N PRO A 73 -11.89 4.38 6.16
CA PRO A 73 -10.83 4.69 5.20
C PRO A 73 -11.36 4.89 3.78
N GLY A 74 -12.44 4.18 3.40
CA GLY A 74 -13.08 4.35 2.09
C GLY A 74 -13.75 5.73 1.99
N MET A 75 -14.45 6.17 3.02
CA MET A 75 -15.06 7.52 3.05
C MET A 75 -13.98 8.61 2.97
N LEU A 76 -12.89 8.46 3.71
CA LEU A 76 -11.76 9.41 3.63
C LEU A 76 -11.18 9.45 2.21
N ALA A 77 -11.02 8.29 1.57
CA ALA A 77 -10.52 8.21 0.19
C ALA A 77 -11.46 8.91 -0.80
N CYS A 78 -12.79 8.83 -0.63
CA CYS A 78 -13.74 9.60 -1.42
C CYS A 78 -13.55 11.11 -1.27
N PHE A 79 -13.33 11.60 -0.04
CA PHE A 79 -13.04 13.03 0.17
C PHE A 79 -11.73 13.45 -0.51
N TYR A 80 -10.70 12.61 -0.45
CA TYR A 80 -9.45 12.88 -1.17
C TYR A 80 -9.67 12.89 -2.68
N ALA A 81 -10.41 11.92 -3.22
CA ALA A 81 -10.70 11.81 -4.65
C ALA A 81 -11.40 13.08 -5.19
N ALA A 82 -12.29 13.68 -4.40
CA ALA A 82 -12.93 14.96 -4.76
C ALA A 82 -11.93 16.12 -4.90
N GLY A 83 -10.77 16.04 -4.26
CA GLY A 83 -9.67 17.00 -4.39
C GLY A 83 -8.77 16.80 -5.61
N GLY A 84 -8.96 15.71 -6.39
CA GLY A 84 -8.22 15.43 -7.62
C GLY A 84 -6.75 15.01 -7.43
N PRO A 85 -6.38 14.16 -6.43
CA PRO A 85 -5.01 13.66 -6.32
C PRO A 85 -4.67 12.72 -7.47
N ALA A 86 -3.39 12.53 -7.75
CA ALA A 86 -2.93 11.58 -8.77
C ALA A 86 -3.14 10.11 -8.34
N SER A 87 -3.10 9.85 -7.05
CA SER A 87 -3.37 8.54 -6.46
C SER A 87 -3.72 8.67 -4.98
N VAL A 88 -4.30 7.61 -4.42
CA VAL A 88 -4.51 7.45 -2.97
C VAL A 88 -3.53 6.42 -2.44
N SER A 89 -2.71 6.80 -1.47
CA SER A 89 -1.81 5.91 -0.74
C SER A 89 -2.51 5.33 0.48
N VAL A 90 -2.30 4.04 0.75
CA VAL A 90 -2.83 3.36 1.93
C VAL A 90 -1.69 2.68 2.67
N VAL A 91 -1.50 3.04 3.93
CA VAL A 91 -0.52 2.36 4.78
C VAL A 91 -1.07 1.00 5.18
N THR A 92 -0.37 -0.06 4.75
CA THR A 92 -0.80 -1.46 4.97
C THR A 92 0.06 -2.21 5.99
N GLY A 93 1.23 -1.67 6.32
CA GLY A 93 2.14 -2.28 7.29
C GLY A 93 1.54 -2.36 8.70
N PRO A 94 1.56 -3.54 9.36
CA PRO A 94 0.83 -3.75 10.60
C PRO A 94 1.53 -3.24 11.86
N SER A 95 2.84 -2.97 11.82
CA SER A 95 3.63 -2.82 13.04
C SER A 95 3.46 -1.47 13.74
N SER A 96 4.10 -0.42 13.27
CA SER A 96 4.11 0.88 13.96
C SER A 96 3.00 1.82 13.49
N THR A 97 2.41 1.55 12.34
CA THR A 97 1.49 2.45 11.64
C THR A 97 0.02 2.04 11.75
N ARG A 98 -0.27 0.88 12.38
CA ARG A 98 -1.61 0.28 12.48
C ARG A 98 -2.30 0.12 11.12
N GLY A 99 -1.53 0.02 10.04
CA GLY A 99 -2.05 -0.18 8.70
C GLY A 99 -2.63 -1.58 8.51
N SER A 100 -3.50 -1.75 7.54
CA SER A 100 -4.06 -3.05 7.22
C SER A 100 -4.43 -3.20 5.75
N LEU A 101 -4.39 -4.44 5.26
CA LEU A 101 -4.90 -4.79 3.94
C LEU A 101 -6.42 -4.57 3.83
N LYS A 102 -7.16 -4.60 4.96
CA LYS A 102 -8.59 -4.27 4.97
C LYS A 102 -8.84 -2.80 4.65
N ASP A 103 -7.95 -1.90 5.07
CA ASP A 103 -8.03 -0.50 4.70
C ASP A 103 -7.78 -0.31 3.19
N LEU A 104 -6.85 -1.10 2.63
CA LEU A 104 -6.60 -1.13 1.19
C LEU A 104 -7.86 -1.61 0.42
N ASP A 105 -8.50 -2.69 0.87
CA ASP A 105 -9.75 -3.18 0.29
C ASP A 105 -10.85 -2.11 0.31
N ALA A 106 -11.02 -1.44 1.46
CA ALA A 106 -12.04 -0.41 1.63
C ALA A 106 -11.78 0.81 0.71
N VAL A 107 -10.53 1.25 0.62
CA VAL A 107 -10.15 2.36 -0.28
C VAL A 107 -10.33 1.95 -1.74
N ARG A 108 -9.87 0.75 -2.16
CA ARG A 108 -10.04 0.29 -3.54
C ARG A 108 -11.50 0.19 -3.95
N ALA A 109 -12.39 -0.22 -3.05
CA ALA A 109 -13.82 -0.30 -3.31
C ALA A 109 -14.49 1.09 -3.41
N ALA A 110 -13.88 2.13 -2.88
CA ALA A 110 -14.47 3.46 -2.77
C ALA A 110 -14.03 4.43 -3.88
N VAL A 111 -12.91 4.20 -4.57
CA VAL A 111 -12.37 5.16 -5.55
C VAL A 111 -11.95 4.48 -6.86
N ASP A 112 -12.05 5.21 -7.98
CA ASP A 112 -11.56 4.78 -9.30
C ASP A 112 -10.18 5.36 -9.65
N LEU A 113 -9.48 5.91 -8.65
CA LEU A 113 -8.11 6.41 -8.79
C LEU A 113 -7.08 5.28 -8.60
N PRO A 114 -5.85 5.44 -9.11
CA PRO A 114 -4.76 4.53 -8.75
C PRO A 114 -4.58 4.45 -7.23
N VAL A 115 -4.46 3.24 -6.68
CA VAL A 115 -4.25 3.00 -5.25
C VAL A 115 -2.86 2.44 -5.01
N LEU A 116 -2.10 3.11 -4.14
CA LEU A 116 -0.74 2.74 -3.75
C LEU A 116 -0.77 2.02 -2.40
N ALA A 117 -0.27 0.80 -2.35
CA ALA A 117 0.02 0.14 -1.09
C ALA A 117 1.37 0.62 -0.54
N ASN A 118 1.34 1.24 0.64
CA ASN A 118 2.50 1.75 1.35
C ASN A 118 2.85 0.82 2.51
N ASP A 119 3.83 -0.06 2.28
CA ASP A 119 4.39 -0.99 3.26
C ASP A 119 5.91 -1.09 3.06
N LEU A 120 6.61 -1.66 4.04
CA LEU A 120 7.98 -2.09 3.87
C LEU A 120 7.97 -3.47 3.15
N VAL A 121 8.05 -3.43 1.82
CA VAL A 121 8.01 -4.63 0.98
C VAL A 121 9.39 -5.28 0.98
N VAL A 122 9.50 -6.47 1.53
CA VAL A 122 10.75 -7.23 1.72
C VAL A 122 10.71 -8.62 1.09
N THR A 123 9.57 -9.00 0.50
CA THR A 123 9.38 -10.30 -0.15
C THR A 123 8.47 -10.18 -1.38
N PRO A 124 8.68 -11.03 -2.41
CA PRO A 124 7.75 -11.12 -3.54
C PRO A 124 6.31 -11.48 -3.14
N TYR A 125 6.14 -12.17 -2.00
CA TYR A 125 4.83 -12.49 -1.44
C TYR A 125 3.98 -11.23 -1.24
N GLN A 126 4.54 -10.17 -0.65
CA GLN A 126 3.83 -8.92 -0.39
C GLN A 126 3.40 -8.20 -1.67
N VAL A 127 4.16 -8.34 -2.77
CA VAL A 127 3.79 -7.79 -4.08
C VAL A 127 2.48 -8.41 -4.58
N HIS A 128 2.41 -9.75 -4.56
CA HIS A 128 1.21 -10.47 -4.98
C HIS A 128 0.03 -10.25 -4.01
N GLU A 129 0.32 -10.15 -2.71
CA GLU A 129 -0.67 -9.87 -1.68
C GLU A 129 -1.32 -8.49 -1.90
N ALA A 130 -0.51 -7.43 -2.03
CA ALA A 130 -1.03 -6.10 -2.32
C ALA A 130 -1.84 -6.06 -3.61
N ARG A 131 -1.37 -6.73 -4.68
CA ARG A 131 -2.13 -6.81 -5.93
C ARG A 131 -3.45 -7.56 -5.77
N ALA A 132 -3.48 -8.65 -5.03
CA ALA A 132 -4.72 -9.41 -4.74
C ALA A 132 -5.75 -8.57 -3.98
N HIS A 133 -5.29 -7.59 -3.18
CA HIS A 133 -6.11 -6.59 -2.48
C HIS A 133 -6.36 -5.31 -3.31
N GLY A 134 -6.06 -5.33 -4.62
CA GLY A 134 -6.42 -4.26 -5.56
C GLY A 134 -5.45 -3.08 -5.62
N ALA A 135 -4.24 -3.18 -5.08
CA ALA A 135 -3.23 -2.15 -5.26
C ALA A 135 -2.80 -2.05 -6.73
N ASP A 136 -2.64 -0.84 -7.22
CA ASP A 136 -2.13 -0.52 -8.56
C ASP A 136 -0.65 -0.18 -8.53
N LEU A 137 -0.16 0.31 -7.39
CA LEU A 137 1.22 0.71 -7.14
C LEU A 137 1.72 0.16 -5.81
N LEU A 138 3.03 0.05 -5.70
CA LEU A 138 3.73 -0.31 -4.46
C LEU A 138 4.80 0.74 -4.14
N MET A 139 4.96 1.04 -2.85
CA MET A 139 6.13 1.75 -2.35
C MET A 139 7.26 0.74 -2.17
N LEU A 140 8.39 0.96 -2.83
CA LEU A 140 9.59 0.14 -2.67
C LEU A 140 10.71 0.99 -2.07
N ASP A 141 11.41 0.45 -1.08
CA ASP A 141 12.63 1.06 -0.57
C ASP A 141 13.81 0.61 -1.44
N ALA A 142 14.53 1.55 -2.06
CA ALA A 142 15.65 1.25 -2.96
C ALA A 142 16.77 0.41 -2.32
N ARG A 143 16.87 0.40 -0.98
CA ARG A 143 17.81 -0.45 -0.26
C ARG A 143 17.46 -1.94 -0.30
N LEU A 144 16.20 -2.25 -0.64
CA LEU A 144 15.65 -3.61 -0.68
C LEU A 144 15.38 -4.10 -2.11
N GLU A 145 15.67 -3.28 -3.11
CA GLU A 145 15.40 -3.58 -4.52
C GLU A 145 15.86 -4.98 -4.96
N PRO A 146 17.09 -5.45 -4.63
CA PRO A 146 17.54 -6.79 -5.02
C PRO A 146 16.71 -7.93 -4.45
N LEU A 147 15.96 -7.70 -3.37
CA LEU A 147 15.16 -8.71 -2.67
C LEU A 147 13.73 -8.82 -3.20
N VAL A 148 13.29 -7.88 -4.01
CA VAL A 148 11.88 -7.75 -4.43
C VAL A 148 11.71 -7.95 -5.93
N LEU A 149 12.74 -7.70 -6.73
CA LEU A 149 12.68 -7.73 -8.20
C LEU A 149 13.07 -9.07 -8.82
N GLU A 150 13.47 -10.08 -8.03
CA GLU A 150 13.66 -11.47 -8.45
C GLU A 150 12.33 -12.26 -8.40
#